data_06e07394abd6b911dea6214a1fd0f58c
#
_entry.id   06e07394abd6b911dea6214a1fd0f58c
#
_cell.length_a   1.000
_cell.length_b   1.000
_cell.length_c   1.000
_cell.angle_alpha   90.00
_cell.angle_beta   90.00
_cell.angle_gamma   90.00
#
_symmetry.space_group_name_H-M   'P 1'
#
loop_
_entity.id
_entity.type
_entity.pdbx_description
1 polymer ?
#
loop_
_entity_poly.entity_id
_entity_poly.type
_entity_poly.pdbx_seq_one_letter_code
_entity_poly.pdbx_strand_id
1 'polypeptide(L)'
;MKVAVQLYTIRDKVSEDYVNALKMVSQIGYKGVEFTEQLFGAVSADKLKHLLNDLKITPVSVHVNFRNLIDKPDDVIEEAVKLGLKYIVSEPSVKEISSLDSSLRIAEVMNGIGKRIKEAGMLFGMHNHAAEFERKIGDKTVYDLLVENTDPSLVFFQPDVYWIMYAGYDPVHVIKSLRGRCHLIHIKDMKNFGTKEFAELGQGIIDFKAIVEAGDEAGADWYIVENDRPSVDSFESIRMALEYLRENFTVE
;
A
#
# COMPACT_ATOMS: atom_id res chain seq x y z
N MET A 1 13.98 -10.11 0.38
CA MET A 1 12.82 -9.17 0.24
C MET A 1 12.83 -8.14 1.35
N LYS A 2 12.46 -6.89 1.07
CA LYS A 2 12.28 -5.86 2.10
C LYS A 2 10.83 -5.87 2.58
N VAL A 3 10.63 -5.83 3.89
CA VAL A 3 9.31 -5.92 4.51
C VAL A 3 9.02 -4.67 5.33
N ALA A 4 7.87 -4.07 5.09
CA ALA A 4 7.31 -2.98 5.88
C ALA A 4 5.96 -3.38 6.49
N VAL A 5 5.45 -2.60 7.42
CA VAL A 5 4.11 -2.73 7.95
C VAL A 5 3.29 -1.48 7.69
N GLN A 6 2.04 -1.67 7.22
CA GLN A 6 1.05 -0.60 7.15
C GLN A 6 0.50 -0.34 8.56
N LEU A 7 0.66 0.91 9.03
CA LEU A 7 0.28 1.32 10.39
C LEU A 7 -1.24 1.24 10.66
N TYR A 8 -2.05 1.10 9.61
CA TYR A 8 -3.48 0.86 9.75
C TYR A 8 -3.79 -0.43 10.53
N THR A 9 -2.96 -1.45 10.40
CA THR A 9 -3.10 -2.71 11.16
C THR A 9 -3.07 -2.48 12.67
N ILE A 10 -2.22 -1.56 13.12
CA ILE A 10 -2.03 -1.23 14.54
C ILE A 10 -2.59 0.16 14.89
N ARG A 11 -3.61 0.64 14.15
CA ARG A 11 -4.18 1.99 14.32
C ARG A 11 -4.72 2.27 15.73
N ASP A 12 -5.17 1.23 16.43
CA ASP A 12 -5.57 1.29 17.83
C ASP A 12 -4.39 1.71 18.73
N LYS A 13 -3.23 1.07 18.58
CA LYS A 13 -2.01 1.37 19.32
C LYS A 13 -1.42 2.73 18.94
N VAL A 14 -1.47 3.07 17.65
CA VAL A 14 -1.03 4.37 17.14
C VAL A 14 -1.89 5.50 17.73
N SER A 15 -3.20 5.30 17.86
CA SER A 15 -4.11 6.27 18.51
C SER A 15 -3.81 6.48 19.98
N GLU A 16 -3.42 5.41 20.69
CA GLU A 16 -3.13 5.46 22.12
C GLU A 16 -1.78 6.15 22.38
N ASP A 17 -0.72 5.68 21.75
CA ASP A 17 0.66 6.19 21.89
C ASP A 17 1.50 5.81 20.66
N TYR A 18 1.56 6.71 19.67
CA TYR A 18 2.32 6.46 18.44
C TYR A 18 3.82 6.26 18.67
N VAL A 19 4.39 6.86 19.72
CA VAL A 19 5.82 6.70 20.04
C VAL A 19 6.09 5.28 20.50
N ASN A 20 5.24 4.76 21.40
CA ASN A 20 5.33 3.38 21.85
C ASN A 20 4.99 2.40 20.71
N ALA A 21 3.98 2.71 19.88
CA ALA A 21 3.62 1.88 18.73
C ALA A 21 4.81 1.70 17.77
N LEU A 22 5.50 2.77 17.39
CA LEU A 22 6.68 2.71 16.52
C LEU A 22 7.87 1.99 17.20
N LYS A 23 8.06 2.16 18.52
CA LYS A 23 9.07 1.37 19.27
C LYS A 23 8.78 -0.13 19.19
N MET A 24 7.51 -0.52 19.38
CA MET A 24 7.11 -1.93 19.27
C MET A 24 7.31 -2.48 17.87
N VAL A 25 6.97 -1.72 16.82
CA VAL A 25 7.25 -2.09 15.42
C VAL A 25 8.75 -2.37 15.20
N SER A 26 9.63 -1.50 15.74
CA SER A 26 11.09 -1.70 15.69
C SER A 26 11.54 -2.94 16.46
N GLN A 27 10.99 -3.16 17.68
CA GLN A 27 11.33 -4.32 18.53
C GLN A 27 10.88 -5.65 17.93
N ILE A 28 9.71 -5.69 17.28
CA ILE A 28 9.24 -6.84 16.51
C ILE A 28 10.23 -7.13 15.37
N GLY A 29 10.83 -6.09 14.80
CA GLY A 29 11.92 -6.23 13.85
C GLY A 29 11.63 -5.75 12.44
N TYR A 30 10.53 -5.04 12.20
CA TYR A 30 10.25 -4.37 10.94
C TYR A 30 11.30 -3.29 10.64
N LYS A 31 11.65 -3.15 9.35
CA LYS A 31 12.62 -2.17 8.87
C LYS A 31 11.98 -1.01 8.12
N GLY A 32 10.70 -1.12 7.79
CA GLY A 32 9.94 -0.09 7.10
C GLY A 32 8.53 0.06 7.64
N VAL A 33 7.96 1.23 7.45
CA VAL A 33 6.55 1.53 7.74
C VAL A 33 5.91 2.26 6.57
N GLU A 34 4.64 1.96 6.35
CA GLU A 34 3.75 2.75 5.53
C GLU A 34 2.77 3.49 6.44
N PHE A 35 2.66 4.80 6.24
CA PHE A 35 1.82 5.67 7.05
C PHE A 35 0.38 5.74 6.54
N THR A 36 -0.53 6.06 7.46
CA THR A 36 -1.85 6.62 7.16
C THR A 36 -1.87 8.09 7.55
N GLU A 37 -2.89 8.83 7.12
CA GLU A 37 -3.12 10.22 7.54
C GLU A 37 -3.35 10.39 9.05
N GLN A 38 -3.46 9.30 9.83
CA GLN A 38 -3.56 9.36 11.29
C GLN A 38 -2.31 9.96 11.95
N LEU A 39 -1.12 9.70 11.38
CA LEU A 39 0.13 10.30 11.85
C LEU A 39 0.67 11.35 10.87
N PHE A 40 0.57 11.07 9.58
CA PHE A 40 1.05 11.95 8.53
C PHE A 40 0.24 13.26 8.54
N GLY A 41 0.93 14.38 8.68
CA GLY A 41 0.31 15.70 8.80
C GLY A 41 -0.29 16.02 10.19
N ALA A 42 -0.53 15.00 11.04
CA ALA A 42 -1.01 15.18 12.41
C ALA A 42 0.13 15.36 13.42
N VAL A 43 1.27 14.76 13.15
CA VAL A 43 2.51 14.88 13.92
C VAL A 43 3.57 15.49 13.02
N SER A 44 4.33 16.48 13.54
CA SER A 44 5.41 17.13 12.78
C SER A 44 6.35 16.11 12.13
N ALA A 45 6.62 16.26 10.82
CA ALA A 45 7.53 15.40 10.06
C ALA A 45 8.92 15.31 10.70
N ASP A 46 9.45 16.41 11.26
CA ASP A 46 10.75 16.43 11.93
C ASP A 46 10.75 15.51 13.16
N LYS A 47 9.69 15.55 13.99
CA LYS A 47 9.57 14.66 15.16
C LYS A 47 9.48 13.20 14.74
N LEU A 48 8.67 12.89 13.74
CA LEU A 48 8.56 11.52 13.20
C LEU A 48 9.89 11.06 12.62
N LYS A 49 10.56 11.90 11.83
CA LYS A 49 11.86 11.59 11.22
C LYS A 49 12.94 11.28 12.27
N HIS A 50 13.04 12.10 13.31
CA HIS A 50 13.97 11.83 14.41
C HIS A 50 13.68 10.49 15.08
N LEU A 51 12.41 10.24 15.45
CA LEU A 51 12.00 9.00 16.09
C LEU A 51 12.31 7.77 15.20
N LEU A 52 11.98 7.83 13.91
CA LEU A 52 12.23 6.74 12.97
C LEU A 52 13.73 6.48 12.79
N ASN A 53 14.56 7.52 12.72
CA ASN A 53 16.00 7.39 12.65
C ASN A 53 16.57 6.69 13.90
N ASP A 54 16.15 7.10 15.11
CA ASP A 54 16.54 6.49 16.36
C ASP A 54 16.15 4.99 16.42
N LEU A 55 14.98 4.67 15.88
CA LEU A 55 14.45 3.30 15.80
C LEU A 55 14.99 2.50 14.61
N LYS A 56 15.73 3.11 13.69
CA LYS A 56 16.22 2.51 12.44
C LYS A 56 15.11 1.94 11.57
N ILE A 57 14.00 2.66 11.49
CA ILE A 57 12.86 2.36 10.64
C ILE A 57 12.86 3.29 9.43
N THR A 58 12.74 2.73 8.24
CA THR A 58 12.60 3.50 6.99
C THR A 58 11.15 3.96 6.83
N PRO A 59 10.88 5.26 6.65
CA PRO A 59 9.59 5.75 6.17
C PRO A 59 9.46 5.38 4.68
N VAL A 60 8.65 4.36 4.36
CA VAL A 60 8.55 3.83 2.98
C VAL A 60 7.60 4.67 2.16
N SER A 61 6.37 4.79 2.62
CA SER A 61 5.24 5.35 1.90
C SER A 61 4.18 5.92 2.84
N VAL A 62 3.24 6.65 2.26
CA VAL A 62 2.04 7.10 2.95
C VAL A 62 0.80 6.88 2.08
N HIS A 63 -0.28 6.37 2.67
CA HIS A 63 -1.62 6.42 2.10
C HIS A 63 -2.29 7.75 2.44
N VAL A 64 -2.63 8.50 1.40
CA VAL A 64 -3.26 9.82 1.50
C VAL A 64 -4.60 9.79 0.79
N ASN A 65 -5.61 10.46 1.34
CA ASN A 65 -6.89 10.63 0.67
C ASN A 65 -6.70 11.32 -0.69
N PHE A 66 -7.26 10.74 -1.75
CA PHE A 66 -7.10 11.23 -3.12
C PHE A 66 -7.52 12.71 -3.27
N ARG A 67 -8.57 13.13 -2.53
CA ARG A 67 -9.03 14.51 -2.52
C ARG A 67 -7.95 15.48 -1.98
N ASN A 68 -7.17 15.07 -0.99
CA ASN A 68 -6.08 15.91 -0.45
C ASN A 68 -4.98 16.13 -1.50
N LEU A 69 -4.69 15.14 -2.35
CA LEU A 69 -3.74 15.28 -3.46
C LEU A 69 -4.27 16.20 -4.58
N ILE A 70 -5.58 16.37 -4.71
CA ILE A 70 -6.20 17.31 -5.64
C ILE A 70 -6.23 18.71 -5.05
N ASP A 71 -6.72 18.84 -3.82
CA ASP A 71 -7.04 20.15 -3.21
C ASP A 71 -5.80 20.82 -2.59
N LYS A 72 -4.86 20.03 -2.05
CA LYS A 72 -3.69 20.51 -1.30
C LYS A 72 -2.40 19.72 -1.64
N PRO A 73 -2.07 19.53 -2.94
CA PRO A 73 -0.94 18.70 -3.33
C PRO A 73 0.40 19.17 -2.76
N ASP A 74 0.62 20.48 -2.67
CA ASP A 74 1.89 21.04 -2.19
C ASP A 74 2.10 20.75 -0.69
N ASP A 75 1.05 20.85 0.13
CA ASP A 75 1.13 20.52 1.56
C ASP A 75 1.52 19.06 1.77
N VAL A 76 0.89 18.15 1.02
CA VAL A 76 1.18 16.72 1.09
C VAL A 76 2.62 16.41 0.62
N ILE A 77 3.03 16.99 -0.50
CA ILE A 77 4.35 16.78 -1.07
C ILE A 77 5.45 17.32 -0.14
N GLU A 78 5.26 18.53 0.40
CA GLU A 78 6.24 19.14 1.31
C GLU A 78 6.42 18.31 2.59
N GLU A 79 5.33 17.82 3.19
CA GLU A 79 5.38 16.98 4.38
C GLU A 79 6.05 15.63 4.08
N ALA A 80 5.75 15.01 2.94
CA ALA A 80 6.35 13.78 2.50
C ALA A 80 7.88 13.92 2.26
N VAL A 81 8.31 15.02 1.64
CA VAL A 81 9.74 15.35 1.45
C VAL A 81 10.46 15.54 2.80
N LYS A 82 9.86 16.28 3.75
CA LYS A 82 10.42 16.49 5.09
C LYS A 82 10.62 15.17 5.81
N LEU A 83 9.63 14.27 5.74
CA LEU A 83 9.70 12.95 6.36
C LEU A 83 10.70 12.02 5.66
N GLY A 84 11.00 12.27 4.39
CA GLY A 84 11.93 11.48 3.57
C GLY A 84 11.26 10.26 2.94
N LEU A 85 9.98 10.34 2.63
CA LEU A 85 9.23 9.30 1.92
C LEU A 85 9.74 9.14 0.48
N LYS A 86 9.68 7.90 -0.01
CA LYS A 86 9.94 7.60 -1.43
C LYS A 86 8.63 7.51 -2.24
N TYR A 87 7.55 7.12 -1.60
CA TYR A 87 6.28 6.86 -2.26
C TYR A 87 5.12 7.59 -1.57
N ILE A 88 4.22 8.14 -2.38
CA ILE A 88 2.90 8.60 -1.96
C ILE A 88 1.87 7.74 -2.67
N VAL A 89 0.98 7.12 -1.92
CA VAL A 89 -0.04 6.19 -2.43
C VAL A 89 -1.41 6.75 -2.15
N SER A 90 -2.31 6.54 -3.09
CA SER A 90 -3.71 6.93 -2.95
C SER A 90 -4.60 6.12 -3.88
N GLU A 91 -5.90 6.17 -3.65
CA GLU A 91 -6.89 5.58 -4.53
C GLU A 91 -8.04 6.56 -4.84
N PRO A 92 -8.43 6.72 -6.12
CA PRO A 92 -9.60 7.49 -6.48
C PRO A 92 -10.87 6.74 -6.06
N SER A 93 -11.92 7.48 -5.70
CA SER A 93 -13.22 6.86 -5.41
C SER A 93 -13.82 6.20 -6.65
N VAL A 94 -14.03 4.90 -6.62
CA VAL A 94 -14.69 4.14 -7.71
C VAL A 94 -16.08 4.71 -8.04
N LYS A 95 -16.76 5.35 -7.08
CA LYS A 95 -18.04 5.99 -7.31
C LYS A 95 -17.97 7.15 -8.31
N GLU A 96 -16.82 7.79 -8.43
CA GLU A 96 -16.55 8.87 -9.38
C GLU A 96 -16.24 8.34 -10.79
N ILE A 97 -15.97 7.04 -10.93
CA ILE A 97 -15.63 6.38 -12.19
C ILE A 97 -16.84 5.57 -12.69
N SER A 98 -17.73 6.22 -13.44
CA SER A 98 -18.99 5.63 -13.90
C SER A 98 -19.08 5.39 -15.40
N SER A 99 -18.09 5.89 -16.16
CA SER A 99 -18.04 5.80 -17.63
C SER A 99 -16.59 5.80 -18.10
N LEU A 100 -16.35 5.50 -19.36
CA LEU A 100 -15.04 5.62 -19.98
C LEU A 100 -14.50 7.06 -19.84
N ASP A 101 -15.34 8.06 -20.11
CA ASP A 101 -14.92 9.47 -19.99
C ASP A 101 -14.50 9.85 -18.57
N SER A 102 -15.20 9.34 -17.54
CA SER A 102 -14.80 9.60 -16.16
C SER A 102 -13.52 8.86 -15.79
N SER A 103 -13.30 7.64 -16.30
CA SER A 103 -12.03 6.93 -16.07
C SER A 103 -10.84 7.65 -16.71
N LEU A 104 -11.02 8.17 -17.92
CA LEU A 104 -9.98 8.94 -18.62
C LEU A 104 -9.64 10.24 -17.86
N ARG A 105 -10.67 10.96 -17.38
CA ARG A 105 -10.43 12.17 -16.55
C ARG A 105 -9.68 11.86 -15.27
N ILE A 106 -10.02 10.78 -14.58
CA ILE A 106 -9.32 10.38 -13.36
C ILE A 106 -7.88 9.98 -13.67
N ALA A 107 -7.64 9.24 -14.76
CA ALA A 107 -6.28 8.89 -15.20
C ALA A 107 -5.45 10.16 -15.52
N GLU A 108 -6.03 11.17 -16.15
CA GLU A 108 -5.37 12.45 -16.40
C GLU A 108 -5.02 13.19 -15.09
N VAL A 109 -5.95 13.21 -14.11
CA VAL A 109 -5.68 13.77 -12.78
C VAL A 109 -4.54 13.01 -12.09
N MET A 110 -4.54 11.68 -12.14
CA MET A 110 -3.47 10.84 -11.59
C MET A 110 -2.12 11.14 -12.24
N ASN A 111 -2.08 11.30 -13.58
CA ASN A 111 -0.86 11.69 -14.30
C ASN A 111 -0.35 13.07 -13.85
N GLY A 112 -1.27 14.03 -13.66
CA GLY A 112 -0.94 15.37 -13.15
C GLY A 112 -0.34 15.34 -11.73
N ILE A 113 -0.95 14.56 -10.83
CA ILE A 113 -0.45 14.32 -9.48
C ILE A 113 0.92 13.65 -9.53
N GLY A 114 1.05 12.55 -10.31
CA GLY A 114 2.28 11.80 -10.46
C GLY A 114 3.45 12.66 -10.98
N LYS A 115 3.17 13.56 -11.92
CA LYS A 115 4.17 14.50 -12.42
C LYS A 115 4.70 15.42 -11.29
N ARG A 116 3.82 16.03 -10.50
CA ARG A 116 4.22 16.91 -9.38
C ARG A 116 5.03 16.17 -8.32
N ILE A 117 4.59 14.95 -7.95
CA ILE A 117 5.29 14.12 -6.97
C ILE A 117 6.67 13.70 -7.50
N LYS A 118 6.78 13.39 -8.79
CA LYS A 118 8.06 13.07 -9.46
C LYS A 118 9.02 14.24 -9.50
N GLU A 119 8.52 15.47 -9.73
CA GLU A 119 9.32 16.68 -9.70
C GLU A 119 9.91 16.94 -8.30
N ALA A 120 9.26 16.44 -7.24
CA ALA A 120 9.76 16.46 -5.86
C ALA A 120 10.68 15.26 -5.53
N GLY A 121 11.00 14.40 -6.49
CA GLY A 121 11.91 13.25 -6.33
C GLY A 121 11.27 12.00 -5.74
N MET A 122 9.94 11.92 -5.71
CA MET A 122 9.17 10.77 -5.21
C MET A 122 8.37 10.10 -6.33
N LEU A 123 7.66 9.01 -6.00
CA LEU A 123 6.80 8.29 -6.94
C LEU A 123 5.37 8.25 -6.42
N PHE A 124 4.41 8.40 -7.33
CA PHE A 124 2.98 8.29 -7.03
C PHE A 124 2.46 6.91 -7.39
N GLY A 125 1.77 6.25 -6.44
CA GLY A 125 1.17 4.94 -6.60
C GLY A 125 -0.33 4.93 -6.40
N MET A 126 -1.02 4.08 -7.17
CA MET A 126 -2.42 3.76 -6.96
C MET A 126 -2.54 2.44 -6.20
N HIS A 127 -3.22 2.48 -5.05
CA HIS A 127 -3.67 1.31 -4.30
C HIS A 127 -5.04 0.83 -4.80
N ASN A 128 -5.32 -0.45 -4.70
CA ASN A 128 -6.62 -1.00 -5.04
C ASN A 128 -7.33 -1.66 -3.85
N HIS A 129 -8.66 -1.60 -3.92
CA HIS A 129 -9.56 -2.49 -3.19
C HIS A 129 -10.29 -3.43 -4.18
N ALA A 130 -11.33 -4.13 -3.72
CA ALA A 130 -12.12 -5.00 -4.60
C ALA A 130 -12.95 -4.21 -5.64
N ALA A 131 -13.40 -3.01 -5.27
CA ALA A 131 -14.33 -2.24 -6.07
C ALA A 131 -13.80 -1.85 -7.45
N GLU A 132 -12.49 -1.64 -7.62
CA GLU A 132 -11.84 -1.33 -8.89
C GLU A 132 -11.89 -2.52 -9.86
N PHE A 133 -11.92 -3.74 -9.34
CA PHE A 133 -12.03 -4.98 -10.09
C PHE A 133 -13.48 -5.42 -10.32
N GLU A 134 -14.37 -5.20 -9.33
CA GLU A 134 -15.78 -5.56 -9.43
C GLU A 134 -16.55 -4.66 -10.42
N ARG A 135 -16.15 -3.39 -10.50
CA ARG A 135 -16.79 -2.44 -11.40
C ARG A 135 -16.22 -2.53 -12.81
N LYS A 136 -17.12 -2.83 -13.78
CA LYS A 136 -16.78 -2.89 -15.20
C LYS A 136 -17.42 -1.77 -16.00
N ILE A 137 -16.70 -1.31 -17.02
CA ILE A 137 -17.15 -0.37 -18.04
C ILE A 137 -16.87 -1.04 -19.39
N GLY A 138 -17.94 -1.54 -20.02
CA GLY A 138 -17.78 -2.51 -21.11
C GLY A 138 -17.18 -3.81 -20.63
N ASP A 139 -16.15 -4.29 -21.30
CA ASP A 139 -15.47 -5.55 -20.96
C ASP A 139 -14.30 -5.35 -19.98
N LYS A 140 -13.93 -4.11 -19.66
CA LYS A 140 -12.78 -3.78 -18.82
C LYS A 140 -13.21 -3.43 -17.39
N THR A 141 -12.39 -3.81 -16.43
CA THR A 141 -12.51 -3.32 -15.06
C THR A 141 -12.08 -1.86 -14.97
N VAL A 142 -12.53 -1.16 -13.92
CA VAL A 142 -11.99 0.19 -13.63
C VAL A 142 -10.48 0.14 -13.43
N TYR A 143 -9.98 -0.91 -12.79
CA TYR A 143 -8.53 -1.10 -12.62
C TYR A 143 -7.79 -1.16 -13.95
N ASP A 144 -8.26 -1.99 -14.91
CA ASP A 144 -7.67 -2.10 -16.25
C ASP A 144 -7.65 -0.74 -16.96
N LEU A 145 -8.76 0.01 -16.89
CA LEU A 145 -8.85 1.32 -17.52
C LEU A 145 -7.85 2.33 -16.92
N LEU A 146 -7.64 2.30 -15.61
CA LEU A 146 -6.66 3.18 -14.97
C LEU A 146 -5.21 2.76 -15.30
N VAL A 147 -4.92 1.45 -15.35
CA VAL A 147 -3.61 0.95 -15.79
C VAL A 147 -3.29 1.38 -17.21
N GLU A 148 -4.25 1.22 -18.14
CA GLU A 148 -4.05 1.52 -19.56
C GLU A 148 -3.92 3.02 -19.88
N ASN A 149 -4.59 3.88 -19.10
CA ASN A 149 -4.70 5.31 -19.40
C ASN A 149 -3.83 6.20 -18.51
N THR A 150 -3.02 5.61 -17.61
CA THR A 150 -2.02 6.35 -16.84
C THR A 150 -0.63 6.16 -17.45
N ASP A 151 0.18 7.22 -17.40
CA ASP A 151 1.58 7.19 -17.86
C ASP A 151 2.43 6.31 -16.92
N PRO A 152 3.06 5.24 -17.45
CA PRO A 152 3.88 4.33 -16.64
C PRO A 152 5.11 4.99 -16.01
N SER A 153 5.53 6.14 -16.50
CA SER A 153 6.63 6.91 -15.91
C SER A 153 6.19 7.82 -14.76
N LEU A 154 4.87 8.00 -14.53
CA LEU A 154 4.29 8.91 -13.56
C LEU A 154 3.49 8.20 -12.49
N VAL A 155 2.84 7.07 -12.82
CA VAL A 155 1.97 6.34 -11.92
C VAL A 155 2.39 4.88 -11.87
N PHE A 156 2.73 4.39 -10.69
CA PHE A 156 2.85 2.96 -10.42
C PHE A 156 1.58 2.41 -9.75
N PHE A 157 1.45 1.10 -9.63
CA PHE A 157 0.35 0.44 -8.95
C PHE A 157 0.87 -0.33 -7.74
N GLN A 158 0.15 -0.23 -6.62
CA GLN A 158 0.39 -0.99 -5.40
C GLN A 158 -0.73 -2.05 -5.30
N PRO A 159 -0.55 -3.25 -5.88
CA PRO A 159 -1.54 -4.30 -5.77
C PRO A 159 -1.70 -4.76 -4.31
N ASP A 160 -2.95 -4.87 -3.87
CA ASP A 160 -3.33 -5.55 -2.65
C ASP A 160 -3.85 -6.94 -2.99
N VAL A 161 -3.09 -7.96 -2.63
CA VAL A 161 -3.35 -9.34 -3.05
C VAL A 161 -4.65 -9.91 -2.48
N TYR A 162 -5.05 -9.48 -1.26
CA TYR A 162 -6.31 -9.89 -0.67
C TYR A 162 -7.50 -9.31 -1.44
N TRP A 163 -7.49 -8.01 -1.73
CA TRP A 163 -8.61 -7.36 -2.41
C TRP A 163 -8.76 -7.80 -3.86
N ILE A 164 -7.66 -8.11 -4.55
CA ILE A 164 -7.68 -8.71 -5.88
C ILE A 164 -8.35 -10.09 -5.82
N MET A 165 -7.94 -10.95 -4.90
CA MET A 165 -8.54 -12.27 -4.70
C MET A 165 -9.99 -12.17 -4.24
N TYR A 166 -10.31 -11.20 -3.37
CA TYR A 166 -11.68 -10.93 -2.92
C TYR A 166 -12.63 -10.64 -4.10
N ALA A 167 -12.17 -9.90 -5.08
CA ALA A 167 -12.91 -9.60 -6.31
C ALA A 167 -12.96 -10.79 -7.30
N GLY A 168 -12.28 -11.91 -7.01
CA GLY A 168 -12.28 -13.12 -7.84
C GLY A 168 -11.24 -13.12 -8.95
N TYR A 169 -10.20 -12.27 -8.85
CA TYR A 169 -9.09 -12.22 -9.79
C TYR A 169 -7.85 -12.92 -9.21
N ASP A 170 -6.93 -13.32 -10.09
CA ASP A 170 -5.64 -13.89 -9.71
C ASP A 170 -4.61 -12.78 -9.43
N PRO A 171 -4.16 -12.60 -8.17
CA PRO A 171 -3.19 -11.56 -7.84
C PRO A 171 -1.83 -11.77 -8.52
N VAL A 172 -1.42 -13.02 -8.77
CA VAL A 172 -0.16 -13.31 -9.50
C VAL A 172 -0.24 -12.76 -10.92
N HIS A 173 -1.37 -12.99 -11.61
CA HIS A 173 -1.59 -12.48 -12.95
C HIS A 173 -1.57 -10.93 -12.96
N VAL A 174 -2.26 -10.29 -12.02
CA VAL A 174 -2.29 -8.83 -11.92
C VAL A 174 -0.89 -8.26 -11.68
N ILE A 175 -0.13 -8.79 -10.72
CA ILE A 175 1.24 -8.35 -10.42
C ILE A 175 2.14 -8.47 -11.66
N LYS A 176 2.11 -9.60 -12.36
CA LYS A 176 2.91 -9.81 -13.57
C LYS A 176 2.56 -8.84 -14.70
N SER A 177 1.28 -8.44 -14.81
CA SER A 177 0.85 -7.43 -15.81
C SER A 177 1.39 -6.03 -15.52
N LEU A 178 1.79 -5.74 -14.27
CA LEU A 178 2.34 -4.46 -13.81
C LEU A 178 3.87 -4.37 -13.87
N ARG A 179 4.53 -5.25 -14.60
CA ARG A 179 6.01 -5.28 -14.69
C ARG A 179 6.59 -3.88 -14.99
N GLY A 180 7.51 -3.45 -14.10
CA GLY A 180 8.12 -2.12 -14.15
C GLY A 180 7.24 -0.99 -13.57
N ARG A 181 6.03 -1.32 -13.07
CA ARG A 181 5.09 -0.39 -12.44
C ARG A 181 4.54 -0.90 -11.10
N CYS A 182 5.24 -1.86 -10.46
CA CYS A 182 4.83 -2.49 -9.21
C CYS A 182 5.97 -2.36 -8.20
N HIS A 183 6.05 -1.22 -7.51
CA HIS A 183 7.11 -0.96 -6.53
C HIS A 183 6.77 -1.44 -5.13
N LEU A 184 5.49 -1.44 -4.78
CA LEU A 184 4.97 -1.82 -3.48
C LEU A 184 3.87 -2.86 -3.66
N ILE A 185 3.82 -3.86 -2.77
CA ILE A 185 2.76 -4.88 -2.76
C ILE A 185 2.21 -4.99 -1.35
N HIS A 186 0.90 -4.83 -1.18
CA HIS A 186 0.22 -5.15 0.06
C HIS A 186 -0.02 -6.64 0.16
N ILE A 187 0.53 -7.25 1.21
CA ILE A 187 0.37 -8.66 1.53
C ILE A 187 -0.56 -8.81 2.71
N LYS A 188 -1.82 -9.14 2.41
CA LYS A 188 -2.89 -9.49 3.33
C LYS A 188 -3.35 -10.89 3.03
N ASP A 189 -3.80 -11.66 4.01
CA ASP A 189 -4.25 -13.03 3.80
C ASP A 189 -5.78 -13.18 3.95
N MET A 190 -6.31 -14.17 3.27
CA MET A 190 -7.73 -14.51 3.24
C MET A 190 -7.94 -15.90 3.81
N LYS A 191 -8.85 -16.05 4.77
CA LYS A 191 -9.13 -17.32 5.43
C LYS A 191 -9.67 -18.38 4.48
N ASN A 192 -10.63 -18.02 3.65
CA ASN A 192 -11.21 -18.86 2.61
C ASN A 192 -12.10 -18.06 1.66
N PHE A 193 -12.41 -18.63 0.50
CA PHE A 193 -13.27 -17.98 -0.49
C PHE A 193 -14.75 -17.83 -0.07
N GLY A 194 -15.23 -18.69 0.83
CA GLY A 194 -16.64 -18.70 1.22
C GLY A 194 -17.00 -17.52 2.09
N THR A 195 -16.22 -17.27 3.16
CA THR A 195 -16.46 -16.16 4.09
C THR A 195 -15.73 -14.89 3.70
N LYS A 196 -14.62 -15.02 2.94
CA LYS A 196 -13.72 -13.92 2.59
C LYS A 196 -13.26 -13.13 3.83
N GLU A 197 -13.14 -13.78 4.99
CA GLU A 197 -12.62 -13.17 6.20
C GLU A 197 -11.11 -12.95 6.08
N PHE A 198 -10.60 -11.92 6.76
CA PHE A 198 -9.17 -11.75 6.93
C PHE A 198 -8.59 -12.90 7.75
N ALA A 199 -7.36 -13.27 7.45
CA ALA A 199 -6.57 -14.21 8.23
C ALA A 199 -5.25 -13.55 8.65
N GLU A 200 -4.64 -14.07 9.70
CA GLU A 200 -3.25 -13.76 9.99
C GLU A 200 -2.38 -14.29 8.85
N LEU A 201 -1.35 -13.55 8.47
CA LEU A 201 -0.52 -13.86 7.32
C LEU A 201 0.06 -15.29 7.43
N GLY A 202 -0.11 -16.08 6.39
CA GLY A 202 0.29 -17.49 6.33
C GLY A 202 -0.70 -18.47 6.94
N GLN A 203 -1.84 -18.00 7.47
CA GLN A 203 -2.91 -18.86 8.01
C GLN A 203 -4.14 -18.93 7.09
N GLY A 204 -4.08 -18.29 5.94
CA GLY A 204 -5.14 -18.27 4.95
C GLY A 204 -4.82 -19.10 3.72
N ILE A 205 -5.38 -18.67 2.59
CA ILE A 205 -5.34 -19.42 1.33
C ILE A 205 -4.46 -18.77 0.25
N ILE A 206 -3.88 -17.59 0.51
CA ILE A 206 -3.07 -16.89 -0.49
C ILE A 206 -1.69 -17.52 -0.58
N ASP A 207 -1.28 -17.88 -1.80
CA ASP A 207 0.05 -18.42 -2.07
C ASP A 207 1.09 -17.29 -2.12
N PHE A 208 1.65 -16.94 -0.94
CA PHE A 208 2.65 -15.89 -0.84
C PHE A 208 3.96 -16.23 -1.55
N LYS A 209 4.26 -17.51 -1.79
CA LYS A 209 5.45 -17.89 -2.57
C LYS A 209 5.28 -17.42 -4.01
N ALA A 210 4.14 -17.73 -4.62
CA ALA A 210 3.83 -17.26 -5.97
C ALA A 210 3.73 -15.73 -6.07
N ILE A 211 3.20 -15.08 -5.02
CA ILE A 211 3.13 -13.60 -4.93
C ILE A 211 4.53 -12.98 -4.90
N VAL A 212 5.43 -13.49 -4.06
CA VAL A 212 6.79 -12.96 -3.94
C VAL A 212 7.58 -13.18 -5.24
N GLU A 213 7.49 -14.39 -5.85
CA GLU A 213 8.12 -14.66 -7.15
C GLU A 213 7.62 -13.68 -8.23
N ALA A 214 6.30 -13.45 -8.31
CA ALA A 214 5.73 -12.49 -9.26
C ALA A 214 6.13 -11.04 -8.96
N GLY A 215 6.19 -10.66 -7.69
CA GLY A 215 6.60 -9.33 -7.24
C GLY A 215 8.06 -9.03 -7.58
N ASP A 216 8.95 -9.99 -7.34
CA ASP A 216 10.37 -9.86 -7.68
C ASP A 216 10.56 -9.73 -9.21
N GLU A 217 9.82 -10.51 -10.02
CA GLU A 217 9.79 -10.39 -11.48
C GLU A 217 9.24 -9.04 -11.95
N ALA A 218 8.26 -8.48 -11.23
CA ALA A 218 7.65 -7.18 -11.54
C ALA A 218 8.49 -5.98 -11.08
N GLY A 219 9.50 -6.20 -10.22
CA GLY A 219 10.39 -5.19 -9.69
C GLY A 219 9.92 -4.54 -8.39
N ALA A 220 9.23 -5.29 -7.52
CA ALA A 220 8.79 -4.79 -6.22
C ALA A 220 9.97 -4.41 -5.32
N ASP A 221 9.91 -3.21 -4.76
CA ASP A 221 10.90 -2.71 -3.79
C ASP A 221 10.56 -3.16 -2.35
N TRP A 222 9.25 -3.18 -2.01
CA TRP A 222 8.78 -3.51 -0.68
C TRP A 222 7.50 -4.35 -0.71
N TYR A 223 7.43 -5.30 0.25
CA TYR A 223 6.23 -6.03 0.58
C TYR A 223 5.68 -5.48 1.90
N ILE A 224 4.44 -5.02 1.91
CA ILE A 224 3.84 -4.29 3.02
C ILE A 224 2.78 -5.17 3.67
N VAL A 225 3.07 -5.59 4.89
CA VAL A 225 2.14 -6.38 5.72
C VAL A 225 0.98 -5.51 6.14
N GLU A 226 -0.22 -5.98 5.93
CA GLU A 226 -1.42 -5.34 6.47
C GLU A 226 -2.49 -6.39 6.82
N ASN A 227 -3.24 -6.12 7.90
CA ASN A 227 -4.47 -6.82 8.25
C ASN A 227 -5.48 -5.80 8.77
N ASP A 228 -6.61 -5.64 8.06
CA ASP A 228 -7.61 -4.63 8.41
C ASP A 228 -8.39 -5.00 9.66
N ARG A 229 -8.47 -6.29 9.98
CA ARG A 229 -9.21 -6.84 11.13
C ARG A 229 -8.46 -8.01 11.75
N PRO A 230 -7.37 -7.75 12.50
CA PRO A 230 -6.65 -8.79 13.21
C PRO A 230 -7.57 -9.63 14.11
N SER A 231 -7.38 -10.94 14.12
CA SER A 231 -8.12 -11.86 14.98
C SER A 231 -7.51 -11.96 16.39
N VAL A 232 -6.33 -11.38 16.56
CA VAL A 232 -5.57 -11.30 17.81
C VAL A 232 -5.22 -9.84 18.12
N ASP A 233 -4.45 -9.58 19.19
CA ASP A 233 -3.89 -8.23 19.43
C ASP A 233 -3.11 -7.75 18.20
N SER A 234 -3.26 -6.47 17.82
CA SER A 234 -2.70 -5.95 16.57
C SER A 234 -1.17 -6.01 16.52
N PHE A 235 -0.44 -5.88 17.65
CA PHE A 235 0.99 -6.14 17.69
C PHE A 235 1.33 -7.61 17.51
N GLU A 236 0.50 -8.50 18.06
CA GLU A 236 0.64 -9.94 17.86
C GLU A 236 0.47 -10.30 16.38
N SER A 237 -0.55 -9.74 15.72
CA SER A 237 -0.80 -9.96 14.29
C SER A 237 0.41 -9.62 13.43
N ILE A 238 0.98 -8.41 13.61
CA ILE A 238 2.16 -8.02 12.82
C ILE A 238 3.42 -8.83 13.20
N ARG A 239 3.53 -9.31 14.45
CA ARG A 239 4.63 -10.20 14.85
C ARG A 239 4.54 -11.56 14.16
N MET A 240 3.37 -12.20 14.21
CA MET A 240 3.10 -13.46 13.52
C MET A 240 3.39 -13.36 12.01
N ALA A 241 2.97 -12.25 11.40
CA ALA A 241 3.23 -12.01 9.99
C ALA A 241 4.73 -11.95 9.66
N LEU A 242 5.53 -11.23 10.46
CA LEU A 242 6.97 -11.14 10.23
C LEU A 242 7.69 -12.46 10.51
N GLU A 243 7.25 -13.23 11.53
CA GLU A 243 7.77 -14.57 11.82
C GLU A 243 7.51 -15.51 10.64
N TYR A 244 6.27 -15.58 10.14
CA TYR A 244 5.94 -16.35 8.94
C TYR A 244 6.82 -15.99 7.73
N LEU A 245 7.02 -14.69 7.50
CA LEU A 245 7.84 -14.24 6.37
C LEU A 245 9.31 -14.64 6.54
N ARG A 246 9.87 -14.59 7.74
CA ARG A 246 11.26 -15.02 8.02
C ARG A 246 11.46 -16.52 7.91
N GLU A 247 10.44 -17.30 8.24
CA GLU A 247 10.49 -18.77 8.11
C GLU A 247 10.44 -19.22 6.66
N ASN A 248 9.78 -18.46 5.78
CA ASN A 248 9.52 -18.87 4.41
C ASN A 248 10.34 -18.12 3.35
N PHE A 249 10.91 -16.95 3.70
CA PHE A 249 11.62 -16.08 2.78
C PHE A 249 12.89 -15.48 3.40
N THR A 250 13.83 -15.06 2.55
CA THR A 250 14.98 -14.25 2.98
C THR A 250 14.55 -12.80 3.18
N VAL A 251 14.26 -12.41 4.43
CA VAL A 251 13.88 -11.05 4.81
C VAL A 251 15.13 -10.25 5.19
N GLU A 252 15.26 -9.02 4.63
CA GLU A 252 16.35 -8.05 4.88
C GLU A 252 16.11 -7.20 6.14
#